data_87fe226fcbd7e7a7711211d2020ac574
#
_entry.id   87fe226fcbd7e7a7711211d2020ac574
#
_cell.length_a   1.000
_cell.length_b   1.000
_cell.length_c   1.000
_cell.angle_alpha   90.00
_cell.angle_beta   90.00
_cell.angle_gamma   90.00
#
_symmetry.space_group_name_H-M   'P 1'
#
loop_
_entity.id
_entity.type
_entity.pdbx_description
1 polymer ?
#
loop_
_entity_poly.entity_id
_entity_poly.type
_entity_poly.pdbx_seq_one_letter_code
_entity_poly.pdbx_strand_id
1 'polypeptide(L)'
;QSQPVIDTSMMTAPSKDITEFHEKFAKLVDNVSQVVVGKEAPIRQCATAMVVGGHILLEDNPGTGKTQLARGLANSIDMSFKRIQFTPDLLPSDVVGITFYDQKHGEFEFREGPVFASIVLADEINRASPKTQSALLEVMEEQKVTVDGVTHDVPQPFIVIATQNPIEQLGTYKLPEAQMDRFLIKTSVGYPGHQVSVDLLRQVNIRDRAQTVSPVLAGDDILALRGIGERIHIDDNILEYIVRIVEATRHDENIAIGSSMRGALALTRCARIWAASDGRGYVVPDDVKDLAVAVLSHRIKLTAEATFAGLTTDETISRMLETVPVPSLGA
;
A
#
# COMPACT_ATOMS: atom_id res chain seq x y z
N GLN A 1 32.57 -8.01 19.06
CA GLN A 1 31.19 -7.59 19.41
C GLN A 1 30.25 -8.73 19.04
N SER A 2 29.50 -9.25 20.01
CA SER A 2 28.50 -10.28 19.75
C SER A 2 27.34 -9.71 18.93
N GLN A 3 26.88 -10.46 17.92
CA GLN A 3 25.69 -10.09 17.17
C GLN A 3 24.47 -10.10 18.10
N PRO A 4 23.52 -9.17 17.93
CA PRO A 4 22.30 -9.21 18.69
C PRO A 4 21.52 -10.50 18.44
N VAL A 5 20.95 -11.08 19.48
CA VAL A 5 20.22 -12.33 19.45
C VAL A 5 18.74 -12.09 19.71
N ILE A 6 17.88 -12.68 18.92
CA ILE A 6 16.44 -12.61 19.10
C ILE A 6 16.04 -13.56 20.22
N ASP A 7 15.24 -13.06 21.17
CA ASP A 7 14.64 -13.87 22.21
C ASP A 7 13.55 -14.76 21.61
N THR A 8 13.79 -16.08 21.60
CA THR A 8 12.87 -17.06 21.04
C THR A 8 11.90 -17.65 22.06
N SER A 9 11.96 -17.22 23.34
CA SER A 9 11.12 -17.76 24.41
C SER A 9 9.62 -17.59 24.16
N MET A 10 9.24 -16.58 23.37
CA MET A 10 7.85 -16.31 22.99
C MET A 10 7.42 -16.97 21.68
N MET A 11 8.31 -17.73 21.03
CA MET A 11 8.03 -18.45 19.80
C MET A 11 7.32 -19.76 20.11
N THR A 12 6.00 -19.74 20.17
CA THR A 12 5.16 -20.90 20.44
C THR A 12 4.54 -21.42 19.14
N ALA A 13 3.91 -22.61 19.19
CA ALA A 13 3.12 -23.11 18.08
C ALA A 13 2.03 -22.10 17.68
N PRO A 14 1.66 -22.01 16.38
CA PRO A 14 0.63 -21.08 15.94
C PRO A 14 -0.67 -21.27 16.71
N SER A 15 -1.24 -20.17 17.19
CA SER A 15 -2.56 -20.17 17.80
C SER A 15 -3.64 -20.38 16.74
N LYS A 16 -4.87 -20.67 17.17
CA LYS A 16 -6.03 -20.76 16.28
C LYS A 16 -6.20 -19.47 15.45
N ASP A 17 -5.98 -18.31 16.07
CA ASP A 17 -6.10 -17.02 15.40
C ASP A 17 -5.07 -16.85 14.29
N ILE A 18 -3.84 -17.29 14.52
CA ILE A 18 -2.76 -17.21 13.51
C ILE A 18 -3.05 -18.17 12.35
N THR A 19 -3.54 -19.36 12.63
CA THR A 19 -3.95 -20.32 11.60
C THR A 19 -5.09 -19.74 10.75
N GLU A 20 -6.09 -19.15 11.37
CA GLU A 20 -7.20 -18.49 10.70
C GLU A 20 -6.71 -17.32 9.84
N PHE A 21 -5.80 -16.49 10.38
CA PHE A 21 -5.17 -15.40 9.64
C PHE A 21 -4.49 -15.92 8.37
N HIS A 22 -3.64 -16.91 8.52
CA HIS A 22 -2.90 -17.51 7.41
C HIS A 22 -3.84 -18.00 6.31
N GLU A 23 -4.90 -18.73 6.68
CA GLU A 23 -5.87 -19.25 5.72
C GLU A 23 -6.64 -18.16 4.98
N LYS A 24 -7.15 -17.16 5.69
CA LYS A 24 -7.92 -16.06 5.10
C LYS A 24 -7.04 -15.17 4.23
N PHE A 25 -5.83 -14.87 4.68
CA PHE A 25 -4.88 -14.09 3.90
C PHE A 25 -4.50 -14.82 2.60
N ALA A 26 -4.24 -16.13 2.69
CA ALA A 26 -3.94 -16.94 1.51
C ALA A 26 -5.11 -16.95 0.52
N LYS A 27 -6.35 -17.02 0.98
CA LYS A 27 -7.54 -16.92 0.10
C LYS A 27 -7.56 -15.61 -0.66
N LEU A 28 -7.25 -14.51 0.00
CA LEU A 28 -7.20 -13.19 -0.63
C LEU A 28 -6.12 -13.14 -1.71
N VAL A 29 -4.91 -13.55 -1.38
CA VAL A 29 -3.78 -13.57 -2.32
C VAL A 29 -4.06 -14.48 -3.51
N ASP A 30 -4.57 -15.68 -3.28
CA ASP A 30 -4.88 -16.64 -4.33
C ASP A 30 -5.98 -16.13 -5.26
N ASN A 31 -6.99 -15.47 -4.71
CA ASN A 31 -8.09 -14.91 -5.47
C ASN A 31 -7.60 -13.80 -6.41
N VAL A 32 -6.77 -12.89 -5.90
CA VAL A 32 -6.18 -11.81 -6.71
C VAL A 32 -5.18 -12.36 -7.73
N SER A 33 -4.47 -13.44 -7.40
CA SER A 33 -3.50 -14.09 -8.30
C SER A 33 -4.15 -14.67 -9.56
N GLN A 34 -5.45 -14.92 -9.55
CA GLN A 34 -6.21 -15.31 -10.76
C GLN A 34 -6.31 -14.16 -11.77
N VAL A 35 -6.27 -12.93 -11.28
CA VAL A 35 -6.36 -11.71 -12.09
C VAL A 35 -4.98 -11.28 -12.59
N VAL A 36 -3.98 -11.32 -11.71
CA VAL A 36 -2.61 -10.89 -11.99
C VAL A 36 -1.68 -12.08 -11.76
N VAL A 37 -1.46 -12.85 -12.81
CA VAL A 37 -0.72 -14.11 -12.75
C VAL A 37 0.78 -13.86 -12.61
N GLY A 38 1.45 -14.62 -11.73
CA GLY A 38 2.90 -14.59 -11.58
C GLY A 38 3.44 -13.38 -10.81
N LYS A 39 2.58 -12.65 -10.09
CA LYS A 39 2.95 -11.43 -9.34
C LYS A 39 2.64 -11.57 -7.85
N GLU A 40 3.03 -12.67 -7.25
CA GLU A 40 2.72 -12.97 -5.84
C GLU A 40 3.26 -11.91 -4.87
N ALA A 41 4.50 -11.43 -5.07
CA ALA A 41 5.11 -10.45 -4.17
C ALA A 41 4.35 -9.12 -4.12
N PRO A 42 4.04 -8.44 -5.25
CA PRO A 42 3.22 -7.24 -5.22
C PRO A 42 1.81 -7.46 -4.63
N ILE A 43 1.19 -8.59 -4.94
CA ILE A 43 -0.14 -8.94 -4.41
C ILE A 43 -0.07 -9.08 -2.89
N ARG A 44 0.91 -9.81 -2.38
CA ARG A 44 1.09 -10.01 -0.94
C ARG A 44 1.39 -8.68 -0.22
N GLN A 45 2.21 -7.81 -0.82
CA GLN A 45 2.48 -6.47 -0.29
C GLN A 45 1.21 -5.63 -0.19
N CYS A 46 0.40 -5.61 -1.24
CA CYS A 46 -0.85 -4.87 -1.25
C CYS A 46 -1.86 -5.44 -0.24
N ALA A 47 -1.99 -6.76 -0.16
CA ALA A 47 -2.84 -7.40 0.83
C ALA A 47 -2.40 -7.07 2.26
N THR A 48 -1.08 -7.03 2.50
CA THR A 48 -0.50 -6.61 3.78
C THR A 48 -0.92 -5.19 4.14
N ALA A 49 -0.80 -4.27 3.20
CA ALA A 49 -1.20 -2.88 3.41
C ALA A 49 -2.70 -2.75 3.70
N MET A 50 -3.54 -3.51 3.02
CA MET A 50 -4.99 -3.50 3.26
C MET A 50 -5.34 -3.99 4.66
N VAL A 51 -4.69 -5.04 5.14
CA VAL A 51 -4.90 -5.54 6.49
C VAL A 51 -4.42 -4.55 7.54
N VAL A 52 -3.25 -3.94 7.34
CA VAL A 52 -2.76 -2.85 8.22
C VAL A 52 -3.73 -1.66 8.23
N GLY A 53 -4.40 -1.41 7.12
CA GLY A 53 -5.30 -0.28 6.96
C GLY A 53 -4.61 0.94 6.36
N GLY A 54 -3.51 0.73 5.65
CA GLY A 54 -2.74 1.78 4.98
C GLY A 54 -3.11 1.91 3.51
N HIS A 55 -2.76 3.05 2.94
CA HIS A 55 -3.00 3.35 1.54
C HIS A 55 -1.86 2.83 0.66
N ILE A 56 -2.17 2.55 -0.60
CA ILE A 56 -1.28 1.86 -1.54
C ILE A 56 -1.04 2.76 -2.74
N LEU A 57 0.23 2.91 -3.14
CA LEU A 57 0.61 3.54 -4.40
C LEU A 57 1.20 2.51 -5.33
N LEU A 58 0.60 2.35 -6.51
CA LEU A 58 1.10 1.50 -7.58
C LEU A 58 1.74 2.37 -8.65
N GLU A 59 3.04 2.24 -8.83
CA GLU A 59 3.80 3.02 -9.80
C GLU A 59 4.37 2.11 -10.88
N ASP A 60 3.89 2.26 -12.09
CA ASP A 60 4.34 1.47 -13.24
C ASP A 60 4.15 2.23 -14.54
N ASN A 61 4.86 1.79 -15.55
CA ASN A 61 4.63 2.23 -16.92
C ASN A 61 3.23 1.83 -17.40
N PRO A 62 2.66 2.55 -18.39
CA PRO A 62 1.41 2.14 -19.03
C PRO A 62 1.49 0.70 -19.56
N GLY A 63 0.38 -0.03 -19.50
CA GLY A 63 0.30 -1.38 -20.02
C GLY A 63 0.81 -2.48 -19.09
N THR A 64 1.12 -2.16 -17.82
CA THR A 64 1.36 -3.16 -16.77
C THR A 64 0.04 -3.54 -16.10
N GLY A 65 0.04 -4.48 -15.20
CA GLY A 65 -1.17 -4.96 -14.55
C GLY A 65 -1.66 -4.15 -13.35
N LYS A 66 -1.21 -2.90 -13.17
CA LYS A 66 -1.53 -2.13 -11.94
C LYS A 66 -3.02 -1.88 -11.72
N THR A 67 -3.77 -1.53 -12.76
CA THR A 67 -5.22 -1.33 -12.67
C THR A 67 -5.93 -2.65 -12.39
N GLN A 68 -5.50 -3.73 -13.01
CA GLN A 68 -6.05 -5.07 -12.76
C GLN A 68 -5.78 -5.53 -11.34
N LEU A 69 -4.59 -5.27 -10.81
CA LEU A 69 -4.26 -5.57 -9.41
C LEU A 69 -5.19 -4.80 -8.46
N ALA A 70 -5.35 -3.51 -8.67
CA ALA A 70 -6.22 -2.66 -7.84
C ALA A 70 -7.67 -3.16 -7.86
N ARG A 71 -8.21 -3.46 -9.04
CA ARG A 71 -9.57 -3.99 -9.19
C ARG A 71 -9.71 -5.40 -8.60
N GLY A 72 -8.70 -6.24 -8.78
CA GLY A 72 -8.70 -7.59 -8.22
C GLY A 72 -8.76 -7.57 -6.69
N LEU A 73 -8.01 -6.69 -6.06
CA LEU A 73 -8.07 -6.47 -4.62
C LEU A 73 -9.45 -5.98 -4.17
N ALA A 74 -9.98 -4.97 -4.86
CA ALA A 74 -11.29 -4.40 -4.55
C ALA A 74 -12.41 -5.43 -4.69
N ASN A 75 -12.40 -6.22 -5.75
CA ASN A 75 -13.43 -7.22 -6.02
C ASN A 75 -13.30 -8.47 -5.13
N SER A 76 -12.16 -8.69 -4.52
CA SER A 76 -11.92 -9.84 -3.64
C SER A 76 -12.46 -9.65 -2.23
N ILE A 77 -12.86 -8.45 -1.86
CA ILE A 77 -13.37 -8.10 -0.54
C ILE A 77 -14.75 -7.47 -0.71
N ASP A 78 -15.74 -7.99 0.03
CA ASP A 78 -17.10 -7.48 -0.01
C ASP A 78 -17.20 -6.17 0.79
N MET A 79 -16.86 -5.08 0.16
CA MET A 79 -16.92 -3.71 0.68
C MET A 79 -17.35 -2.75 -0.42
N SER A 80 -17.84 -1.58 -0.04
CA SER A 80 -18.16 -0.54 -1.01
C SER A 80 -16.90 -0.10 -1.77
N PHE A 81 -17.05 0.08 -3.08
CA PHE A 81 -15.96 0.40 -3.99
C PHE A 81 -16.36 1.55 -4.91
N LYS A 82 -15.45 2.50 -5.09
CA LYS A 82 -15.58 3.58 -6.09
C LYS A 82 -14.25 3.76 -6.82
N ARG A 83 -14.36 4.08 -8.10
CA ARG A 83 -13.21 4.44 -8.93
C ARG A 83 -13.26 5.91 -9.29
N ILE A 84 -12.12 6.60 -9.18
CA ILE A 84 -11.96 7.97 -9.61
C ILE A 84 -10.88 7.98 -10.70
N GLN A 85 -11.27 8.35 -11.92
CA GLN A 85 -10.30 8.60 -12.98
C GLN A 85 -9.80 10.03 -12.86
N PHE A 86 -8.52 10.21 -12.54
CA PHE A 86 -7.91 11.53 -12.43
C PHE A 86 -7.61 12.08 -13.81
N THR A 87 -8.05 13.30 -14.06
CA THR A 87 -7.86 14.03 -15.32
C THR A 87 -7.49 15.48 -15.02
N PRO A 88 -6.94 16.24 -15.99
CA PRO A 88 -6.63 17.66 -15.76
C PRO A 88 -7.85 18.50 -15.38
N ASP A 89 -9.04 18.11 -15.79
CA ASP A 89 -10.29 18.84 -15.53
C ASP A 89 -10.96 18.47 -14.20
N LEU A 90 -10.48 17.42 -13.54
CA LEU A 90 -11.07 16.96 -12.28
C LEU A 90 -10.88 18.00 -11.17
N LEU A 91 -11.98 18.39 -10.54
CA LEU A 91 -11.99 19.37 -9.45
C LEU A 91 -11.93 18.66 -8.09
N PRO A 92 -11.43 19.34 -7.04
CA PRO A 92 -11.50 18.81 -5.67
C PRO A 92 -12.91 18.39 -5.25
N SER A 93 -13.93 19.16 -5.63
CA SER A 93 -15.34 18.83 -5.33
C SER A 93 -15.83 17.56 -6.04
N ASP A 94 -15.24 17.22 -7.19
CA ASP A 94 -15.54 15.94 -7.87
C ASP A 94 -15.05 14.73 -7.08
N VAL A 95 -14.08 14.94 -6.19
CA VAL A 95 -13.50 13.88 -5.34
C VAL A 95 -14.28 13.76 -4.03
N VAL A 96 -14.48 14.87 -3.33
CA VAL A 96 -15.01 14.87 -1.95
C VAL A 96 -16.51 15.11 -1.86
N GLY A 97 -17.12 15.70 -2.88
CA GLY A 97 -18.54 16.02 -2.87
C GLY A 97 -18.82 17.50 -2.77
N ILE A 98 -20.07 17.85 -2.85
CA ILE A 98 -20.54 19.23 -2.87
C ILE A 98 -21.79 19.40 -1.98
N THR A 99 -21.96 20.60 -1.46
CA THR A 99 -23.22 21.03 -0.87
C THR A 99 -24.04 21.73 -1.95
N PHE A 100 -25.28 21.35 -2.09
CA PHE A 100 -26.21 21.98 -3.02
C PHE A 100 -27.51 22.36 -2.32
N TYR A 101 -28.20 23.32 -2.90
CA TYR A 101 -29.50 23.77 -2.37
C TYR A 101 -30.63 22.95 -2.97
N ASP A 102 -31.37 22.24 -2.11
CA ASP A 102 -32.56 21.52 -2.52
C ASP A 102 -33.78 22.46 -2.50
N GLN A 103 -34.23 22.87 -3.69
CA GLN A 103 -35.39 23.78 -3.83
C GLN A 103 -36.72 23.20 -3.35
N LYS A 104 -36.87 21.86 -3.41
CA LYS A 104 -38.10 21.21 -2.97
C LYS A 104 -38.29 21.29 -1.47
N HIS A 105 -37.20 21.16 -0.69
CA HIS A 105 -37.23 21.13 0.77
C HIS A 105 -36.73 22.41 1.42
N GLY A 106 -36.21 23.36 0.61
CA GLY A 106 -35.69 24.64 1.11
C GLY A 106 -34.44 24.48 1.98
N GLU A 107 -33.66 23.39 1.80
CA GLU A 107 -32.53 23.06 2.62
C GLU A 107 -31.29 22.84 1.78
N PHE A 108 -30.11 23.02 2.41
CA PHE A 108 -28.84 22.62 1.82
C PHE A 108 -28.60 21.14 2.12
N GLU A 109 -28.19 20.40 1.10
CA GLU A 109 -27.85 18.99 1.22
C GLU A 109 -26.41 18.77 0.77
N PHE A 110 -25.71 17.88 1.47
CA PHE A 110 -24.38 17.42 1.05
C PHE A 110 -24.54 16.20 0.14
N ARG A 111 -23.96 16.28 -1.06
CA ARG A 111 -23.88 15.14 -1.98
C ARG A 111 -22.47 14.55 -1.89
N GLU A 112 -22.39 13.33 -1.38
CA GLU A 112 -21.14 12.61 -1.22
C GLU A 112 -20.41 12.41 -2.56
N GLY A 113 -19.12 12.70 -2.57
CA GLY A 113 -18.23 12.35 -3.68
C GLY A 113 -17.78 10.89 -3.59
N PRO A 114 -17.02 10.41 -4.60
CA PRO A 114 -16.58 9.01 -4.65
C PRO A 114 -15.60 8.60 -3.55
N VAL A 115 -15.03 9.53 -2.78
CA VAL A 115 -14.21 9.16 -1.61
C VAL A 115 -15.01 8.47 -0.51
N PHE A 116 -16.33 8.56 -0.54
CA PHE A 116 -17.21 7.90 0.45
C PHE A 116 -17.45 6.45 0.06
N ALA A 117 -16.38 5.68 0.10
CA ALA A 117 -16.39 4.23 -0.09
C ALA A 117 -15.27 3.61 0.75
N SER A 118 -15.39 2.34 1.06
CA SER A 118 -14.36 1.62 1.81
C SER A 118 -13.07 1.44 0.99
N ILE A 119 -13.20 1.13 -0.30
CA ILE A 119 -12.09 1.04 -1.22
C ILE A 119 -12.26 2.09 -2.32
N VAL A 120 -11.27 2.96 -2.46
CA VAL A 120 -11.24 4.00 -3.49
C VAL A 120 -10.06 3.74 -4.41
N LEU A 121 -10.34 3.45 -5.68
CA LEU A 121 -9.30 3.37 -6.71
C LEU A 121 -9.12 4.76 -7.31
N ALA A 122 -7.98 5.39 -7.00
CA ALA A 122 -7.59 6.68 -7.57
C ALA A 122 -6.66 6.42 -8.77
N ASP A 123 -7.25 6.36 -9.96
CA ASP A 123 -6.53 5.96 -11.18
C ASP A 123 -5.83 7.15 -11.82
N GLU A 124 -4.53 7.00 -12.11
CA GLU A 124 -3.68 8.02 -12.71
C GLU A 124 -3.69 9.35 -11.94
N ILE A 125 -3.41 9.29 -10.63
CA ILE A 125 -3.51 10.43 -9.73
C ILE A 125 -2.65 11.64 -10.15
N ASN A 126 -1.51 11.40 -10.81
CA ASN A 126 -0.60 12.48 -11.24
C ASN A 126 -1.07 13.22 -12.49
N ARG A 127 -2.22 12.88 -13.07
CA ARG A 127 -2.83 13.63 -14.17
C ARG A 127 -3.67 14.82 -13.71
N ALA A 128 -4.13 14.83 -12.48
CA ALA A 128 -4.94 15.91 -11.92
C ALA A 128 -4.06 17.03 -11.35
N SER A 129 -4.64 18.22 -11.23
CA SER A 129 -3.96 19.37 -10.64
C SER A 129 -3.55 19.14 -9.18
N PRO A 130 -2.56 19.88 -8.65
CA PRO A 130 -2.15 19.76 -7.26
C PRO A 130 -3.28 19.94 -6.24
N LYS A 131 -4.22 20.82 -6.51
CA LYS A 131 -5.38 21.05 -5.62
C LYS A 131 -6.26 19.81 -5.52
N THR A 132 -6.51 19.14 -6.63
CA THR A 132 -7.32 17.91 -6.67
C THR A 132 -6.59 16.76 -5.99
N GLN A 133 -5.29 16.61 -6.24
CA GLN A 133 -4.46 15.65 -5.53
C GLN A 133 -4.51 15.87 -4.03
N SER A 134 -4.35 17.11 -3.59
CA SER A 134 -4.36 17.48 -2.16
C SER A 134 -5.69 17.15 -1.49
N ALA A 135 -6.81 17.31 -2.19
CA ALA A 135 -8.12 16.97 -1.66
C ALA A 135 -8.20 15.48 -1.30
N LEU A 136 -7.71 14.59 -2.15
CA LEU A 136 -7.67 13.15 -1.86
C LEU A 136 -6.67 12.83 -0.74
N LEU A 137 -5.47 13.39 -0.79
CA LEU A 137 -4.42 13.14 0.19
C LEU A 137 -4.85 13.57 1.60
N GLU A 138 -5.62 14.67 1.71
CA GLU A 138 -6.18 15.11 2.98
C GLU A 138 -7.19 14.11 3.55
N VAL A 139 -8.08 13.58 2.72
CA VAL A 139 -9.05 12.54 3.15
C VAL A 139 -8.32 11.28 3.62
N MET A 140 -7.24 10.90 2.95
CA MET A 140 -6.42 9.76 3.35
C MET A 140 -5.84 9.93 4.75
N GLU A 141 -5.36 11.13 5.08
CA GLU A 141 -4.78 11.43 6.40
C GLU A 141 -5.86 11.58 7.46
N GLU A 142 -6.88 12.42 7.20
CA GLU A 142 -7.88 12.81 8.17
C GLU A 142 -9.01 11.79 8.36
N GLN A 143 -9.25 10.92 7.38
CA GLN A 143 -10.34 9.93 7.38
C GLN A 143 -11.73 10.57 7.46
N LYS A 144 -11.82 11.82 7.04
CA LYS A 144 -13.06 12.62 7.05
C LYS A 144 -12.96 13.76 6.03
N VAL A 145 -14.12 14.31 5.68
CA VAL A 145 -14.24 15.45 4.77
C VAL A 145 -15.02 16.55 5.48
N THR A 146 -14.48 17.77 5.50
CA THR A 146 -15.18 18.95 6.02
C THR A 146 -15.60 19.86 4.87
N VAL A 147 -16.90 20.07 4.71
CA VAL A 147 -17.48 20.94 3.68
C VAL A 147 -18.45 21.90 4.36
N ASP A 148 -18.28 23.20 4.13
CA ASP A 148 -19.11 24.25 4.71
C ASP A 148 -19.28 24.14 6.25
N GLY A 149 -18.17 23.80 6.92
CA GLY A 149 -18.14 23.69 8.38
C GLY A 149 -18.74 22.39 8.93
N VAL A 150 -19.24 21.50 8.09
CA VAL A 150 -19.79 20.20 8.50
C VAL A 150 -18.79 19.08 8.17
N THR A 151 -18.49 18.26 9.15
CA THR A 151 -17.58 17.11 9.00
C THR A 151 -18.35 15.84 8.71
N HIS A 152 -17.90 15.12 7.69
CA HIS A 152 -18.47 13.85 7.25
C HIS A 152 -17.39 12.77 7.34
N ASP A 153 -17.64 11.71 8.09
CA ASP A 153 -16.72 10.59 8.21
C ASP A 153 -16.80 9.68 6.99
N VAL A 154 -15.66 9.17 6.53
CA VAL A 154 -15.63 8.15 5.49
C VAL A 154 -15.90 6.77 6.10
N PRO A 155 -16.40 5.80 5.30
CA PRO A 155 -16.63 4.44 5.80
C PRO A 155 -15.33 3.82 6.33
N GLN A 156 -15.45 2.92 7.31
CA GLN A 156 -14.33 2.13 7.82
C GLN A 156 -14.57 0.65 7.53
N PRO A 157 -13.57 -0.09 7.08
CA PRO A 157 -12.20 0.35 6.74
C PRO A 157 -12.19 1.31 5.53
N PHE A 158 -11.19 2.18 5.46
CA PHE A 158 -11.00 3.12 4.35
C PHE A 158 -9.60 2.95 3.77
N ILE A 159 -9.54 2.54 2.50
CA ILE A 159 -8.28 2.25 1.82
C ILE A 159 -8.30 2.88 0.44
N VAL A 160 -7.31 3.70 0.14
CA VAL A 160 -7.09 4.25 -1.19
C VAL A 160 -6.00 3.44 -1.88
N ILE A 161 -6.29 2.99 -3.09
CA ILE A 161 -5.33 2.39 -4.00
C ILE A 161 -5.14 3.39 -5.14
N ALA A 162 -4.00 4.08 -5.14
CA ALA A 162 -3.68 5.06 -6.18
C ALA A 162 -2.73 4.47 -7.20
N THR A 163 -2.88 4.83 -8.45
CA THR A 163 -1.96 4.47 -9.53
C THR A 163 -1.34 5.72 -10.13
N GLN A 164 -0.09 5.62 -10.56
CA GLN A 164 0.58 6.66 -11.33
C GLN A 164 1.61 6.08 -12.28
N ASN A 165 1.93 6.83 -13.32
CA ASN A 165 3.03 6.51 -14.21
C ASN A 165 4.31 7.21 -13.72
N PRO A 166 5.47 6.52 -13.70
CA PRO A 166 6.72 7.12 -13.21
C PRO A 166 7.32 8.10 -14.21
N ILE A 167 6.95 7.99 -15.50
CA ILE A 167 7.49 8.83 -16.56
C ILE A 167 6.77 10.17 -16.54
N GLU A 168 7.54 11.26 -16.43
CA GLU A 168 7.02 12.60 -16.58
C GLU A 168 6.54 12.80 -18.02
N GLN A 169 5.23 12.93 -18.18
CA GLN A 169 4.61 13.27 -19.45
C GLN A 169 4.06 14.68 -19.39
N LEU A 170 3.93 15.32 -20.55
CA LEU A 170 3.23 16.59 -20.66
C LEU A 170 1.82 16.46 -20.06
N GLY A 171 1.46 17.40 -19.17
CA GLY A 171 0.17 17.39 -18.50
C GLY A 171 0.09 16.51 -17.25
N THR A 172 1.23 16.03 -16.73
CA THR A 172 1.28 15.37 -15.44
C THR A 172 1.83 16.30 -14.35
N TYR A 173 1.41 16.05 -13.11
CA TYR A 173 1.83 16.80 -11.94
C TYR A 173 2.38 15.83 -10.90
N LYS A 174 3.67 15.96 -10.61
CA LYS A 174 4.34 15.14 -9.61
C LYS A 174 3.65 15.30 -8.25
N LEU A 175 3.43 14.19 -7.55
CA LEU A 175 2.97 14.21 -6.17
C LEU A 175 4.01 14.91 -5.29
N PRO A 176 3.59 15.80 -4.35
CA PRO A 176 4.52 16.42 -3.42
C PRO A 176 5.26 15.38 -2.58
N GLU A 177 6.59 15.46 -2.53
CA GLU A 177 7.42 14.50 -1.79
C GLU A 177 7.04 14.39 -0.33
N ALA A 178 6.75 15.52 0.32
CA ALA A 178 6.33 15.56 1.72
C ALA A 178 5.03 14.80 2.00
N GLN A 179 4.21 14.59 0.97
CA GLN A 179 2.91 13.90 1.10
C GLN A 179 2.97 12.42 0.73
N MET A 180 4.08 11.95 0.17
CA MET A 180 4.27 10.54 -0.17
C MET A 180 4.22 9.63 1.06
N ASP A 181 4.55 10.16 2.23
CA ASP A 181 4.48 9.46 3.52
C ASP A 181 3.06 8.96 3.88
N ARG A 182 2.03 9.52 3.27
CA ARG A 182 0.63 9.12 3.48
C ARG A 182 0.31 7.75 2.87
N PHE A 183 1.13 7.30 1.92
CA PHE A 183 1.03 5.94 1.40
C PHE A 183 1.85 5.00 2.28
N LEU A 184 1.22 3.93 2.74
CA LEU A 184 1.90 2.93 3.55
C LEU A 184 2.98 2.21 2.75
N ILE A 185 2.63 1.80 1.53
CA ILE A 185 3.55 1.13 0.61
C ILE A 185 3.49 1.77 -0.78
N LYS A 186 4.61 1.67 -1.49
CA LYS A 186 4.70 1.89 -2.92
C LYS A 186 5.26 0.62 -3.55
N THR A 187 4.58 0.09 -4.54
CA THR A 187 5.03 -1.10 -5.25
C THR A 187 4.71 -1.01 -6.73
N SER A 188 5.23 -1.96 -7.49
CA SER A 188 5.01 -2.08 -8.93
C SER A 188 4.68 -3.51 -9.29
N VAL A 189 3.92 -3.69 -10.36
CA VAL A 189 3.57 -5.00 -10.91
C VAL A 189 4.58 -5.42 -11.97
N GLY A 190 5.06 -4.46 -12.76
CA GLY A 190 5.90 -4.72 -13.92
C GLY A 190 5.13 -5.35 -15.07
N TYR A 191 5.82 -5.61 -16.16
CA TYR A 191 5.23 -6.30 -17.30
C TYR A 191 5.00 -7.78 -16.99
N PRO A 192 3.98 -8.43 -17.63
CA PRO A 192 3.79 -9.86 -17.49
C PRO A 192 5.03 -10.63 -17.95
N GLY A 193 5.29 -11.79 -17.32
CA GLY A 193 6.33 -12.69 -17.80
C GLY A 193 6.01 -13.24 -19.20
N HIS A 194 7.03 -13.82 -19.85
CA HIS A 194 6.89 -14.32 -21.23
C HIS A 194 5.71 -15.28 -21.41
N GLN A 195 5.63 -16.31 -20.57
CA GLN A 195 4.56 -17.33 -20.69
C GLN A 195 3.18 -16.73 -20.41
N VAL A 196 3.06 -15.86 -19.40
CA VAL A 196 1.80 -15.17 -19.11
C VAL A 196 1.38 -14.30 -20.29
N SER A 197 2.32 -13.62 -20.94
CA SER A 197 2.04 -12.80 -22.13
C SER A 197 1.50 -13.66 -23.28
N VAL A 198 2.08 -14.83 -23.53
CA VAL A 198 1.60 -15.78 -24.52
C VAL A 198 0.17 -16.24 -24.21
N ASP A 199 -0.08 -16.59 -22.94
CA ASP A 199 -1.40 -17.05 -22.50
C ASP A 199 -2.46 -15.95 -22.61
N LEU A 200 -2.08 -14.69 -22.35
CA LEU A 200 -2.96 -13.53 -22.54
C LEU A 200 -3.37 -13.38 -24.02
N LEU A 201 -2.44 -13.59 -24.94
CA LEU A 201 -2.74 -13.53 -26.38
C LEU A 201 -3.68 -14.64 -26.85
N ARG A 202 -3.60 -15.82 -26.25
CA ARG A 202 -4.54 -16.92 -26.52
C ARG A 202 -5.95 -16.60 -26.04
N GLN A 203 -6.11 -15.71 -25.10
CA GLN A 203 -7.36 -15.33 -24.44
C GLN A 203 -7.88 -13.98 -24.90
N VAL A 204 -7.59 -13.58 -26.15
CA VAL A 204 -7.90 -12.24 -26.70
C VAL A 204 -9.37 -11.84 -26.56
N ASN A 205 -10.29 -12.79 -26.47
CA ASN A 205 -11.73 -12.54 -26.34
C ASN A 205 -12.25 -12.60 -24.89
N ILE A 206 -11.37 -12.78 -23.90
CA ILE A 206 -11.78 -12.84 -22.50
C ILE A 206 -11.88 -11.41 -21.98
N ARG A 207 -13.04 -11.11 -21.38
CA ARG A 207 -13.31 -9.85 -20.68
C ARG A 207 -12.33 -9.64 -19.55
N ASP A 208 -12.26 -8.40 -19.07
CA ASP A 208 -11.52 -7.98 -17.88
C ASP A 208 -11.54 -9.09 -16.80
N ARG A 209 -10.37 -9.68 -16.52
CA ARG A 209 -10.24 -10.76 -15.54
C ARG A 209 -10.65 -10.35 -14.14
N ALA A 210 -10.48 -9.08 -13.78
CA ALA A 210 -10.88 -8.57 -12.48
C ALA A 210 -12.38 -8.71 -12.23
N GLN A 211 -13.19 -8.71 -13.29
CA GLN A 211 -14.64 -8.90 -13.21
C GLN A 211 -15.04 -10.36 -12.97
N THR A 212 -14.11 -11.30 -13.15
CA THR A 212 -14.38 -12.74 -13.00
C THR A 212 -14.19 -13.24 -11.57
N VAL A 213 -13.56 -12.44 -10.69
CA VAL A 213 -13.33 -12.83 -9.30
C VAL A 213 -14.49 -12.37 -8.42
N SER A 214 -14.88 -13.23 -7.49
CA SER A 214 -15.91 -12.95 -6.49
C SER A 214 -15.26 -12.66 -5.13
N PRO A 215 -15.93 -11.92 -4.25
CA PRO A 215 -15.41 -11.68 -2.90
C PRO A 215 -15.17 -13.00 -2.15
N VAL A 216 -14.02 -13.08 -1.47
CA VAL A 216 -13.65 -14.21 -0.60
C VAL A 216 -13.58 -13.80 0.87
N LEU A 217 -13.55 -12.50 1.15
CA LEU A 217 -13.55 -11.92 2.50
C LEU A 217 -14.58 -10.81 2.58
N ALA A 218 -15.14 -10.60 3.77
CA ALA A 218 -15.94 -9.43 4.10
C ALA A 218 -15.06 -8.33 4.70
N GLY A 219 -15.58 -7.10 4.77
CA GLY A 219 -14.88 -5.99 5.43
C GLY A 219 -14.55 -6.28 6.90
N ASP A 220 -15.47 -6.95 7.61
CA ASP A 220 -15.25 -7.35 9.00
C ASP A 220 -14.10 -8.35 9.15
N ASP A 221 -13.86 -9.21 8.15
CA ASP A 221 -12.72 -10.10 8.15
C ASP A 221 -11.40 -9.33 8.13
N ILE A 222 -11.32 -8.27 7.34
CA ILE A 222 -10.13 -7.40 7.27
C ILE A 222 -9.84 -6.76 8.63
N LEU A 223 -10.87 -6.25 9.31
CA LEU A 223 -10.72 -5.67 10.65
C LEU A 223 -10.29 -6.73 11.68
N ALA A 224 -10.85 -7.94 11.60
CA ALA A 224 -10.46 -9.04 12.47
C ALA A 224 -8.99 -9.45 12.24
N LEU A 225 -8.55 -9.55 11.00
CA LEU A 225 -7.16 -9.86 10.66
C LEU A 225 -6.22 -8.75 11.17
N ARG A 226 -6.62 -7.49 11.06
CA ARG A 226 -5.86 -6.36 11.61
C ARG A 226 -5.64 -6.52 13.11
N GLY A 227 -6.68 -6.86 13.85
CA GLY A 227 -6.61 -7.10 15.29
C GLY A 227 -5.66 -8.24 15.66
N ILE A 228 -5.69 -9.33 14.90
CA ILE A 228 -4.75 -10.45 15.11
C ILE A 228 -3.31 -9.99 14.84
N GLY A 229 -3.10 -9.26 13.74
CA GLY A 229 -1.79 -8.78 13.35
C GLY A 229 -1.14 -7.87 14.39
N GLU A 230 -1.92 -7.03 15.06
CA GLU A 230 -1.44 -6.13 16.11
C GLU A 230 -0.88 -6.87 17.33
N ARG A 231 -1.25 -8.14 17.51
CA ARG A 231 -0.80 -8.98 18.63
C ARG A 231 0.37 -9.91 18.28
N ILE A 232 0.86 -9.86 17.05
CA ILE A 232 2.04 -10.64 16.64
C ILE A 232 3.26 -10.14 17.40
N HIS A 233 4.01 -11.07 17.98
CA HIS A 233 5.20 -10.75 18.75
C HIS A 233 6.30 -10.17 17.87
N ILE A 234 6.92 -9.10 18.34
CA ILE A 234 8.13 -8.54 17.75
C ILE A 234 9.16 -8.33 18.83
N ASP A 235 10.30 -9.00 18.69
CA ASP A 235 11.38 -8.93 19.66
C ASP A 235 12.08 -7.57 19.60
N ASP A 236 12.63 -7.12 20.75
CA ASP A 236 13.35 -5.85 20.83
C ASP A 236 14.52 -5.78 19.85
N ASN A 237 15.20 -6.88 19.58
CA ASN A 237 16.29 -6.93 18.61
C ASN A 237 15.78 -6.68 17.17
N ILE A 238 14.55 -7.06 16.86
CA ILE A 238 13.93 -6.73 15.56
C ILE A 238 13.58 -5.24 15.52
N LEU A 239 13.07 -4.68 16.59
CA LEU A 239 12.79 -3.23 16.68
C LEU A 239 14.07 -2.42 16.49
N GLU A 240 15.15 -2.83 17.11
CA GLU A 240 16.47 -2.20 16.93
C GLU A 240 16.97 -2.31 15.50
N TYR A 241 16.74 -3.46 14.86
CA TYR A 241 17.07 -3.67 13.44
C TYR A 241 16.31 -2.69 12.55
N ILE A 242 15.00 -2.54 12.78
CA ILE A 242 14.17 -1.58 12.03
C ILE A 242 14.71 -0.15 12.21
N VAL A 243 15.05 0.24 13.43
CA VAL A 243 15.61 1.57 13.72
C VAL A 243 16.93 1.76 13.00
N ARG A 244 17.83 0.76 13.00
CA ARG A 244 19.11 0.83 12.27
C ARG A 244 18.91 1.00 10.76
N ILE A 245 17.93 0.33 10.18
CA ILE A 245 17.59 0.49 8.75
C ILE A 245 17.18 1.93 8.49
N VAL A 246 16.26 2.47 9.28
CA VAL A 246 15.77 3.84 9.12
C VAL A 246 16.89 4.86 9.34
N GLU A 247 17.72 4.67 10.35
CA GLU A 247 18.89 5.53 10.59
C GLU A 247 19.89 5.46 9.41
N ALA A 248 20.10 4.27 8.85
CA ALA A 248 20.98 4.10 7.68
C ALA A 248 20.50 4.93 6.49
N THR A 249 19.19 5.12 6.31
CA THR A 249 18.65 5.99 5.25
C THR A 249 19.09 7.45 5.43
N ARG A 250 19.39 7.88 6.65
CA ARG A 250 19.79 9.25 6.96
C ARG A 250 21.29 9.49 6.80
N HIS A 251 22.07 8.42 6.69
CA HIS A 251 23.55 8.48 6.61
C HIS A 251 24.13 7.92 5.31
N ASP A 252 23.29 7.41 4.41
CA ASP A 252 23.73 6.92 3.12
C ASP A 252 24.15 8.08 2.21
N GLU A 253 25.30 7.95 1.55
CA GLU A 253 25.85 9.00 0.67
C GLU A 253 24.96 9.36 -0.52
N ASN A 254 24.11 8.43 -0.97
CA ASN A 254 23.23 8.63 -2.11
C ASN A 254 21.86 9.19 -1.72
N ILE A 255 21.59 9.32 -0.43
CA ILE A 255 20.30 9.79 0.09
C ILE A 255 20.44 11.20 0.66
N ALA A 256 19.73 12.15 0.06
CA ALA A 256 19.69 13.53 0.54
C ALA A 256 18.77 13.67 1.76
N ILE A 257 17.61 13.01 1.75
CA ILE A 257 16.65 13.02 2.84
C ILE A 257 16.25 11.58 3.14
N GLY A 258 16.56 11.13 4.35
CA GLY A 258 16.20 9.79 4.82
C GLY A 258 14.78 9.71 5.39
N SER A 259 14.37 8.51 5.75
CA SER A 259 13.05 8.24 6.29
C SER A 259 12.86 8.86 7.69
N SER A 260 11.65 9.33 7.96
CA SER A 260 11.22 9.69 9.30
C SER A 260 10.84 8.44 10.12
N MET A 261 10.49 8.64 11.39
CA MET A 261 9.98 7.55 12.25
C MET A 261 8.64 6.98 11.76
N ARG A 262 7.90 7.70 10.91
CA ARG A 262 6.69 7.16 10.27
C ARG A 262 7.03 5.93 9.42
N GLY A 263 8.20 5.93 8.77
CA GLY A 263 8.70 4.76 8.02
C GLY A 263 9.00 3.57 8.94
N ALA A 264 9.59 3.80 10.10
CA ALA A 264 9.85 2.76 11.09
C ALA A 264 8.54 2.14 11.63
N LEU A 265 7.55 2.98 11.95
CA LEU A 265 6.24 2.52 12.40
C LEU A 265 5.53 1.71 11.30
N ALA A 266 5.56 2.19 10.07
CA ALA A 266 4.97 1.51 8.92
C ALA A 266 5.61 0.14 8.73
N LEU A 267 6.94 0.07 8.77
CA LEU A 267 7.67 -1.18 8.62
C LEU A 267 7.35 -2.19 9.73
N THR A 268 7.23 -1.71 10.96
CA THR A 268 6.84 -2.52 12.12
C THR A 268 5.46 -3.13 11.93
N ARG A 269 4.48 -2.33 11.54
CA ARG A 269 3.10 -2.79 11.32
C ARG A 269 3.02 -3.79 10.19
N CYS A 270 3.67 -3.50 9.08
CA CYS A 270 3.69 -4.40 7.92
C CYS A 270 4.40 -5.72 8.22
N ALA A 271 5.50 -5.69 8.97
CA ALA A 271 6.26 -6.89 9.33
C ALA A 271 5.44 -7.88 10.17
N ARG A 272 4.61 -7.37 11.09
CA ARG A 272 3.71 -8.22 11.89
C ARG A 272 2.69 -8.96 11.01
N ILE A 273 2.07 -8.24 10.07
CA ILE A 273 1.12 -8.85 9.13
C ILE A 273 1.83 -9.86 8.22
N TRP A 274 3.02 -9.52 7.76
CA TRP A 274 3.82 -10.39 6.90
C TRP A 274 4.17 -11.70 7.60
N ALA A 275 4.55 -11.64 8.88
CA ALA A 275 4.80 -12.82 9.71
C ALA A 275 3.53 -13.67 9.87
N ALA A 276 2.41 -13.03 10.20
CA ALA A 276 1.12 -13.73 10.36
C ALA A 276 0.68 -14.39 9.06
N SER A 277 0.94 -13.77 7.91
CA SER A 277 0.64 -14.34 6.60
C SER A 277 1.40 -15.64 6.31
N ASP A 278 2.57 -15.81 6.92
CA ASP A 278 3.35 -17.05 6.89
C ASP A 278 2.94 -18.06 7.98
N GLY A 279 1.94 -17.74 8.77
CA GLY A 279 1.48 -18.61 9.86
C GLY A 279 2.34 -18.53 11.12
N ARG A 280 3.15 -17.47 11.27
CA ARG A 280 4.00 -17.28 12.45
C ARG A 280 3.43 -16.23 13.40
N GLY A 281 3.58 -16.48 14.68
CA GLY A 281 3.17 -15.53 15.72
C GLY A 281 4.27 -14.54 16.12
N TYR A 282 5.36 -14.47 15.36
CA TYR A 282 6.52 -13.63 15.66
C TYR A 282 7.19 -13.17 14.37
N VAL A 283 7.81 -12.00 14.43
CA VAL A 283 8.54 -11.39 13.30
C VAL A 283 9.97 -11.92 13.26
N VAL A 284 10.47 -12.24 12.06
CA VAL A 284 11.86 -12.58 11.80
C VAL A 284 12.51 -11.49 10.94
N PRO A 285 13.86 -11.38 10.90
CA PRO A 285 14.53 -10.35 10.13
C PRO A 285 14.15 -10.32 8.64
N ASP A 286 13.91 -11.47 8.03
CA ASP A 286 13.52 -11.55 6.62
C ASP A 286 12.16 -10.87 6.35
N ASP A 287 11.24 -10.86 7.30
CA ASP A 287 9.98 -10.14 7.18
C ASP A 287 10.23 -8.64 6.97
N VAL A 288 11.18 -8.09 7.70
CA VAL A 288 11.58 -6.68 7.60
C VAL A 288 12.27 -6.41 6.27
N LYS A 289 13.20 -7.27 5.86
CA LYS A 289 13.93 -7.14 4.60
C LYS A 289 13.01 -7.19 3.39
N ASP A 290 12.08 -8.12 3.37
CA ASP A 290 11.14 -8.31 2.26
C ASP A 290 10.23 -7.10 2.04
N LEU A 291 9.98 -6.33 3.08
CA LEU A 291 9.08 -5.18 3.06
C LEU A 291 9.81 -3.83 2.95
N ALA A 292 11.09 -3.78 3.25
CA ALA A 292 11.82 -2.50 3.40
C ALA A 292 11.77 -1.63 2.14
N VAL A 293 11.91 -2.21 0.95
CA VAL A 293 11.85 -1.46 -0.30
C VAL A 293 10.46 -0.85 -0.51
N ALA A 294 9.42 -1.66 -0.38
CA ALA A 294 8.02 -1.21 -0.59
C ALA A 294 7.61 -0.14 0.43
N VAL A 295 8.11 -0.22 1.66
CA VAL A 295 7.75 0.71 2.74
C VAL A 295 8.60 1.97 2.74
N LEU A 296 9.88 1.89 2.42
CA LEU A 296 10.82 2.99 2.59
C LEU A 296 11.18 3.74 1.31
N SER A 297 11.07 3.12 0.13
CA SER A 297 11.55 3.73 -1.11
C SER A 297 10.88 5.06 -1.46
N HIS A 298 9.61 5.23 -1.15
CA HIS A 298 8.87 6.48 -1.37
C HIS A 298 9.00 7.49 -0.22
N ARG A 299 9.74 7.14 0.84
CA ARG A 299 9.98 7.97 2.02
C ARG A 299 11.38 8.57 2.07
N ILE A 300 12.18 8.31 1.04
CA ILE A 300 13.52 8.86 0.91
C ILE A 300 13.63 9.70 -0.35
N LYS A 301 14.58 10.62 -0.35
CA LYS A 301 14.95 11.40 -1.52
C LYS A 301 16.43 11.19 -1.81
N LEU A 302 16.75 10.84 -3.06
CA LEU A 302 18.13 10.69 -3.49
C LEU A 302 18.81 12.05 -3.68
N THR A 303 20.15 12.06 -3.60
CA THR A 303 20.93 13.23 -4.00
C THR A 303 20.77 13.47 -5.50
N ALA A 304 21.01 14.73 -5.93
CA ALA A 304 21.01 15.05 -7.35
C ALA A 304 22.03 14.21 -8.13
N GLU A 305 23.21 13.97 -7.56
CA GLU A 305 24.26 13.16 -8.17
C GLU A 305 23.80 11.71 -8.37
N ALA A 306 23.18 11.11 -7.36
CA ALA A 306 22.67 9.74 -7.44
C ALA A 306 21.59 9.62 -8.51
N THR A 307 20.65 10.57 -8.56
CA THR A 307 19.58 10.63 -9.56
C THR A 307 20.17 10.78 -10.97
N PHE A 308 21.14 11.67 -11.14
CA PHE A 308 21.81 11.88 -12.41
C PHE A 308 22.58 10.63 -12.88
N ALA A 309 23.16 9.88 -11.93
CA ALA A 309 23.84 8.62 -12.21
C ALA A 309 22.91 7.46 -12.55
N GLY A 310 21.59 7.67 -12.50
CA GLY A 310 20.57 6.67 -12.83
C GLY A 310 20.19 5.73 -11.70
N LEU A 311 20.58 6.05 -10.45
CA LEU A 311 20.16 5.25 -9.29
C LEU A 311 18.67 5.47 -9.02
N THR A 312 18.00 4.40 -8.57
CA THR A 312 16.61 4.46 -8.10
C THR A 312 16.57 4.36 -6.58
N THR A 313 15.46 4.81 -5.99
CA THR A 313 15.26 4.66 -4.55
C THR A 313 15.19 3.19 -4.15
N ASP A 314 14.57 2.36 -4.98
CA ASP A 314 14.47 0.91 -4.74
C ASP A 314 15.85 0.24 -4.67
N GLU A 315 16.70 0.51 -5.66
CA GLU A 315 18.08 -0.02 -5.69
C GLU A 315 18.90 0.44 -4.48
N THR A 316 18.74 1.71 -4.11
CA THR A 316 19.47 2.31 -2.99
C THR A 316 19.09 1.64 -1.67
N ILE A 317 17.80 1.43 -1.42
CA ILE A 317 17.34 0.72 -0.22
C ILE A 317 17.85 -0.73 -0.24
N SER A 318 17.76 -1.42 -1.37
CA SER A 318 18.21 -2.82 -1.48
C SER A 318 19.70 -2.97 -1.15
N ARG A 319 20.55 -2.08 -1.65
CA ARG A 319 22.00 -2.07 -1.35
C ARG A 319 22.26 -1.76 0.12
N MET A 320 21.56 -0.77 0.65
CA MET A 320 21.72 -0.35 2.04
C MET A 320 21.41 -1.49 3.01
N LEU A 321 20.39 -2.30 2.72
CA LEU A 321 20.03 -3.44 3.55
C LEU A 321 21.17 -4.46 3.72
N GLU A 322 22.03 -4.60 2.72
CA GLU A 322 23.18 -5.49 2.77
C GLU A 322 24.24 -5.02 3.79
N THR A 323 24.24 -3.73 4.13
CA THR A 323 25.22 -3.12 5.05
C THR A 323 24.74 -3.05 6.49
N VAL A 324 23.46 -3.23 6.74
CA VAL A 324 22.88 -3.15 8.10
C VAL A 324 22.98 -4.52 8.78
N PRO A 325 23.60 -4.58 9.98
CA PRO A 325 23.73 -5.84 10.70
C PRO A 325 22.37 -6.46 11.04
N VAL A 326 22.23 -7.74 10.76
CA VAL A 326 21.00 -8.51 10.97
C VAL A 326 21.09 -9.23 12.31
N PRO A 327 20.06 -9.15 13.17
CA PRO A 327 20.04 -9.94 14.40
C PRO A 327 19.92 -11.43 14.07
N SER A 328 20.58 -12.27 14.88
CA SER A 328 20.49 -13.72 14.76
C SER A 328 19.37 -14.27 15.62
N LEU A 329 18.78 -15.40 15.19
CA LEU A 329 17.83 -16.14 16.01
C LEU A 329 18.59 -16.81 17.17
N GLY A 330 18.05 -16.70 18.38
CA GLY A 330 18.54 -17.42 19.55
C GLY A 330 18.41 -18.93 19.39
N ALA A 331 19.29 -19.66 20.02
CA ALA A 331 19.24 -21.13 20.04
C ALA A 331 18.10 -21.65 20.93
#